data_b95add81dabe17e47fd9500e7ed57c25
#
_entry.id   b95add81dabe17e47fd9500e7ed57c25
#
_cell.length_a   1.000
_cell.length_b   1.000
_cell.length_c   1.000
_cell.angle_alpha   90.00
_cell.angle_beta   90.00
_cell.angle_gamma   90.00
#
_symmetry.space_group_name_H-M   'P 1'
#
loop_
_entity.id
_entity.type
_entity.pdbx_description
1 polymer ?
#
loop_
_entity_poly.entity_id
_entity_poly.type
_entity_poly.pdbx_seq_one_letter_code
_entity_poly.pdbx_strand_id
1 'polypeptide(L)'
;MKMIDVSKVRVFRGSLFVLLMLFMRIGWASNDDSTYNIVDFGAKGDGITDNTQFINRTIEACSLRGGGTVIIPEGTFLTGSILLKSKVNLFLESNAVVKGINNLEKYRSISDLNQDEAYYKVKPRNWNKALLLGDQVEGVSITGEGVIDGAHIQDKKGEEGMRGPHILFLSRSKGIKISGVKLLQASNRKACVRNAT
;
A
#
# COMPACT_ATOMS: atom_id res chain seq x y z
N MET A 1 -61.12 -0.03 -45.92
CA MET A 1 -60.19 -0.65 -44.92
C MET A 1 -58.95 -1.13 -45.68
N LYS A 2 -57.89 -0.34 -45.68
CA LYS A 2 -56.60 -0.69 -46.37
C LYS A 2 -55.74 -1.52 -45.45
N MET A 3 -55.50 -2.76 -45.84
CA MET A 3 -54.54 -3.62 -45.15
C MET A 3 -53.12 -3.12 -45.46
N ILE A 4 -52.29 -2.93 -44.41
CA ILE A 4 -50.92 -2.53 -44.53
C ILE A 4 -50.10 -3.82 -44.69
N ASP A 5 -49.37 -3.92 -45.80
CA ASP A 5 -48.47 -5.03 -46.12
C ASP A 5 -47.18 -4.92 -45.33
N VAL A 6 -46.97 -5.83 -44.38
CA VAL A 6 -45.80 -5.85 -43.45
C VAL A 6 -44.56 -6.52 -44.07
N SER A 7 -44.56 -6.89 -45.35
CA SER A 7 -43.43 -7.65 -45.98
C SER A 7 -42.20 -6.81 -46.34
N LYS A 8 -42.17 -5.51 -46.06
CA LYS A 8 -41.04 -4.62 -46.43
C LYS A 8 -40.27 -3.97 -45.28
N VAL A 9 -40.41 -4.46 -44.06
CA VAL A 9 -39.54 -4.00 -42.97
C VAL A 9 -38.26 -4.80 -42.99
N ARG A 10 -37.25 -4.33 -43.74
CA ARG A 10 -35.87 -4.79 -43.64
C ARG A 10 -35.29 -4.22 -42.35
N VAL A 11 -35.32 -5.01 -41.29
CA VAL A 11 -34.58 -4.73 -40.06
C VAL A 11 -33.09 -4.87 -40.35
N PHE A 12 -32.38 -3.76 -40.40
CA PHE A 12 -30.94 -3.70 -40.52
C PHE A 12 -30.33 -4.20 -39.19
N ARG A 13 -30.25 -5.54 -39.05
CA ARG A 13 -29.66 -6.21 -37.85
C ARG A 13 -28.18 -5.97 -37.65
N GLY A 14 -27.50 -5.30 -38.58
CA GLY A 14 -26.07 -5.06 -38.53
C GLY A 14 -25.64 -3.78 -37.79
N SER A 15 -26.55 -2.76 -37.71
CA SER A 15 -26.13 -1.44 -37.20
C SER A 15 -26.08 -1.36 -35.66
N LEU A 16 -26.90 -2.20 -34.98
CA LEU A 16 -26.92 -2.20 -33.51
C LEU A 16 -25.69 -2.92 -32.90
N PHE A 17 -25.16 -3.95 -33.59
CA PHE A 17 -23.98 -4.65 -33.15
C PHE A 17 -22.68 -3.81 -33.32
N VAL A 18 -22.61 -3.00 -34.38
CA VAL A 18 -21.46 -2.12 -34.60
C VAL A 18 -21.43 -0.98 -33.57
N LEU A 19 -22.58 -0.45 -33.18
CA LEU A 19 -22.68 0.59 -32.14
C LEU A 19 -22.28 0.04 -30.75
N LEU A 20 -22.66 -1.22 -30.44
CA LEU A 20 -22.30 -1.87 -29.17
C LEU A 20 -20.81 -2.18 -29.09
N MET A 21 -20.14 -2.50 -30.22
CA MET A 21 -18.69 -2.73 -30.27
C MET A 21 -17.87 -1.44 -30.19
N LEU A 22 -18.44 -0.28 -30.52
CA LEU A 22 -17.75 1.00 -30.38
C LEU A 22 -17.67 1.48 -28.92
N PHE A 23 -18.64 1.08 -28.09
CA PHE A 23 -18.60 1.41 -26.65
C PHE A 23 -17.67 0.50 -25.82
N MET A 24 -17.22 -0.65 -26.37
CA MET A 24 -16.31 -1.57 -25.68
C MET A 24 -14.82 -1.21 -25.81
N ARG A 25 -14.47 -0.12 -26.47
CA ARG A 25 -13.07 0.33 -26.67
C ARG A 25 -12.71 1.59 -25.89
N ILE A 26 -13.48 1.92 -24.85
CA ILE A 26 -12.96 2.85 -23.86
C ILE A 26 -12.18 1.99 -22.84
N GLY A 27 -11.07 1.44 -23.31
CA GLY A 27 -10.04 0.94 -22.44
C GLY A 27 -9.49 2.14 -21.66
N TRP A 28 -9.77 2.18 -20.42
CA TRP A 28 -9.16 3.12 -19.50
C TRP A 28 -7.69 2.77 -19.35
N ALA A 29 -6.87 3.24 -20.28
CA ALA A 29 -5.45 3.43 -20.07
C ALA A 29 -5.29 4.83 -19.46
N SER A 30 -5.81 5.07 -18.29
CA SER A 30 -5.34 6.17 -17.48
C SER A 30 -4.08 5.66 -16.78
N ASN A 31 -2.91 5.93 -17.38
CA ASN A 31 -1.73 6.21 -16.59
C ASN A 31 -2.03 7.51 -15.85
N ASP A 32 -2.95 7.46 -14.91
CA ASP A 32 -3.20 8.54 -14.00
C ASP A 32 -2.06 8.46 -12.98
N ASP A 33 -1.08 9.32 -13.17
CA ASP A 33 0.01 9.53 -12.20
C ASP A 33 -0.58 10.29 -11.00
N SER A 34 -1.64 9.71 -10.46
CA SER A 34 -2.43 10.28 -9.37
C SER A 34 -1.55 10.41 -8.14
N THR A 35 -1.38 11.63 -7.68
CA THR A 35 -0.62 11.94 -6.46
C THR A 35 -1.56 12.23 -5.30
N TYR A 36 -1.20 11.70 -4.13
CA TYR A 36 -1.96 11.83 -2.88
C TYR A 36 -1.02 12.28 -1.78
N ASN A 37 -1.23 13.49 -1.24
CA ASN A 37 -0.43 13.97 -0.12
C ASN A 37 -1.07 13.53 1.20
N ILE A 38 -0.30 12.94 2.11
CA ILE A 38 -0.81 12.47 3.41
C ILE A 38 -1.37 13.62 4.26
N VAL A 39 -0.91 14.85 4.06
CA VAL A 39 -1.40 16.04 4.77
C VAL A 39 -2.85 16.36 4.40
N ASP A 40 -3.25 16.12 3.16
CA ASP A 40 -4.64 16.31 2.71
C ASP A 40 -5.61 15.32 3.39
N PHE A 41 -5.08 14.23 3.93
CA PHE A 41 -5.82 13.23 4.71
C PHE A 41 -5.72 13.48 6.23
N GLY A 42 -5.07 14.56 6.65
CA GLY A 42 -4.99 15.00 8.04
C GLY A 42 -3.69 14.67 8.76
N ALA A 43 -2.68 14.14 8.07
CA ALA A 43 -1.38 13.87 8.68
C ALA A 43 -0.66 15.18 9.07
N LYS A 44 0.13 15.11 10.15
CA LYS A 44 0.91 16.24 10.67
C LYS A 44 2.36 15.83 10.87
N GLY A 45 3.26 16.58 10.25
CA GLY A 45 4.70 16.37 10.33
C GLY A 45 5.36 16.98 11.56
N ASP A 46 4.67 17.00 12.71
CA ASP A 46 5.05 17.68 13.94
C ASP A 46 5.92 16.85 14.89
N GLY A 47 6.17 15.59 14.57
CA GLY A 47 6.94 14.65 15.41
C GLY A 47 6.19 14.18 16.66
N ILE A 48 4.91 14.49 16.82
CA ILE A 48 4.11 14.20 18.03
C ILE A 48 2.82 13.45 17.67
N THR A 49 2.14 13.87 16.61
CA THR A 49 0.85 13.28 16.18
C THR A 49 1.03 11.85 15.68
N ASP A 50 0.18 10.92 16.13
CA ASP A 50 0.07 9.56 15.55
C ASP A 50 -0.60 9.64 14.17
N ASN A 51 0.18 9.49 13.12
CA ASN A 51 -0.26 9.57 11.74
C ASN A 51 -0.66 8.21 11.13
N THR A 52 -0.66 7.13 11.91
CA THR A 52 -0.88 5.77 11.40
C THR A 52 -2.15 5.68 10.54
N GLN A 53 -3.25 6.25 11.03
CA GLN A 53 -4.53 6.20 10.35
C GLN A 53 -4.55 7.04 9.06
N PHE A 54 -3.96 8.24 9.11
CA PHE A 54 -3.95 9.16 7.97
C PHE A 54 -3.12 8.61 6.82
N ILE A 55 -1.92 8.10 7.09
CA ILE A 55 -1.06 7.49 6.08
C ILE A 55 -1.75 6.26 5.46
N ASN A 56 -2.31 5.38 6.28
CA ASN A 56 -2.99 4.18 5.77
C ASN A 56 -4.23 4.50 4.93
N ARG A 57 -5.02 5.52 5.31
CA ARG A 57 -6.15 6.00 4.50
C ARG A 57 -5.72 6.56 3.16
N THR A 58 -4.62 7.30 3.12
CA THR A 58 -4.07 7.85 1.87
C THR A 58 -3.64 6.72 0.93
N ILE A 59 -2.90 5.73 1.44
CA ILE A 59 -2.48 4.55 0.68
C ILE A 59 -3.69 3.77 0.16
N GLU A 60 -4.72 3.60 0.98
CA GLU A 60 -5.94 2.90 0.57
C GLU A 60 -6.69 3.66 -0.52
N ALA A 61 -6.87 4.97 -0.37
CA ALA A 61 -7.50 5.82 -1.39
C ALA A 61 -6.76 5.77 -2.73
N CYS A 62 -5.42 5.81 -2.70
CA CYS A 62 -4.57 5.65 -3.87
C CYS A 62 -4.77 4.28 -4.52
N SER A 63 -4.70 3.20 -3.75
CA SER A 63 -4.84 1.83 -4.24
C SER A 63 -6.22 1.55 -4.86
N LEU A 64 -7.30 2.03 -4.24
CA LEU A 64 -8.68 1.88 -4.73
C LEU A 64 -8.90 2.54 -6.09
N ARG A 65 -8.12 3.54 -6.44
CA ARG A 65 -8.16 4.22 -7.76
C ARG A 65 -7.19 3.62 -8.79
N GLY A 66 -6.60 2.47 -8.49
CA GLY A 66 -5.74 1.75 -9.43
C GLY A 66 -4.24 1.91 -9.17
N GLY A 67 -3.86 2.66 -8.15
CA GLY A 67 -2.47 2.95 -7.77
C GLY A 67 -2.10 4.41 -7.98
N GLY A 68 -0.81 4.72 -7.84
CA GLY A 68 -0.27 6.09 -7.96
C GLY A 68 0.81 6.37 -6.92
N THR A 69 1.05 7.64 -6.66
CA THR A 69 2.09 8.08 -5.72
C THR A 69 1.47 8.69 -4.47
N VAL A 70 1.81 8.15 -3.30
CA VAL A 70 1.52 8.73 -2.00
C VAL A 70 2.73 9.52 -1.54
N ILE A 71 2.55 10.83 -1.39
CA ILE A 71 3.62 11.76 -1.00
C ILE A 71 3.63 11.91 0.52
N ILE A 72 4.80 11.68 1.10
CA ILE A 72 5.15 12.07 2.47
C ILE A 72 6.03 13.30 2.36
N PRO A 73 5.49 14.50 2.65
CA PRO A 73 6.24 15.75 2.52
C PRO A 73 7.27 15.92 3.65
N GLU A 74 8.03 17.01 3.58
CA GLU A 74 8.96 17.41 4.65
C GLU A 74 8.28 17.44 6.02
N GLY A 75 8.95 16.93 7.06
CA GLY A 75 8.46 16.85 8.43
C GLY A 75 8.71 15.50 9.07
N THR A 76 8.38 15.38 10.36
CA THR A 76 8.50 14.12 11.11
C THR A 76 7.13 13.54 11.41
N PHE A 77 6.81 12.42 10.77
CA PHE A 77 5.53 11.74 10.90
C PHE A 77 5.68 10.49 11.77
N LEU A 78 5.19 10.57 13.03
CA LEU A 78 5.13 9.39 13.89
C LEU A 78 4.05 8.45 13.39
N THR A 79 4.36 7.14 13.34
CA THR A 79 3.42 6.14 12.85
C THR A 79 3.68 4.76 13.43
N GLY A 80 2.63 3.97 13.57
CA GLY A 80 2.70 2.52 13.70
C GLY A 80 2.83 1.86 12.33
N SER A 81 2.23 0.68 12.14
CA SER A 81 2.33 -0.02 10.85
C SER A 81 1.66 0.72 9.70
N ILE A 82 2.44 0.96 8.67
CA ILE A 82 1.98 1.38 7.35
C ILE A 82 1.72 0.14 6.51
N LEU A 83 0.48 -0.02 6.05
CA LEU A 83 0.04 -1.16 5.26
C LEU A 83 0.21 -0.86 3.77
N LEU A 84 1.19 -1.48 3.16
CA LEU A 84 1.48 -1.32 1.74
C LEU A 84 0.40 -1.97 0.89
N LYS A 85 0.08 -1.36 -0.23
CA LYS A 85 -0.92 -1.84 -1.20
C LYS A 85 -0.31 -1.90 -2.60
N SER A 86 -0.84 -2.79 -3.42
CA SER A 86 -0.37 -2.97 -4.80
C SER A 86 -0.45 -1.69 -5.63
N LYS A 87 0.52 -1.49 -6.51
CA LYS A 87 0.62 -0.36 -7.45
C LYS A 87 0.75 1.02 -6.78
N VAL A 88 1.16 1.07 -5.52
CA VAL A 88 1.39 2.32 -4.79
C VAL A 88 2.89 2.59 -4.68
N ASN A 89 3.30 3.78 -5.06
CA ASN A 89 4.60 4.34 -4.76
C ASN A 89 4.51 5.22 -3.50
N LEU A 90 5.19 4.84 -2.44
CA LEU A 90 5.38 5.69 -1.27
C LEU A 90 6.60 6.57 -1.51
N PHE A 91 6.37 7.85 -1.79
CA PHE A 91 7.42 8.80 -2.09
C PHE A 91 7.70 9.70 -0.88
N LEU A 92 8.92 9.66 -0.38
CA LEU A 92 9.37 10.49 0.74
C LEU A 92 10.17 11.66 0.18
N GLU A 93 9.67 12.87 0.37
CA GLU A 93 10.43 14.08 0.01
C GLU A 93 11.73 14.22 0.82
N SER A 94 12.63 15.07 0.36
CA SER A 94 13.81 15.45 1.14
C SER A 94 13.37 16.01 2.49
N ASN A 95 14.07 15.64 3.57
CA ASN A 95 13.73 15.99 4.96
C ASN A 95 12.42 15.37 5.50
N ALA A 96 11.74 14.51 4.75
CA ALA A 96 10.66 13.69 5.27
C ALA A 96 11.22 12.60 6.20
N VAL A 97 10.65 12.46 7.38
CA VAL A 97 10.99 11.40 8.34
C VAL A 97 9.73 10.63 8.72
N VAL A 98 9.66 9.37 8.34
CA VAL A 98 8.68 8.41 8.85
C VAL A 98 9.29 7.73 10.06
N LYS A 99 8.75 7.99 11.26
CA LYS A 99 9.33 7.51 12.51
C LYS A 99 8.37 6.58 13.26
N GLY A 100 8.89 5.44 13.71
CA GLY A 100 8.12 4.48 14.50
C GLY A 100 7.68 5.02 15.86
N ILE A 101 6.44 4.74 16.26
CA ILE A 101 5.92 5.06 17.59
C ILE A 101 6.44 4.02 18.59
N ASN A 102 6.94 4.46 19.75
CA ASN A 102 7.40 3.58 20.82
C ASN A 102 6.22 2.94 21.59
N ASN A 103 5.38 2.23 20.85
CA ASN A 103 4.29 1.41 21.38
C ASN A 103 4.06 0.21 20.45
N LEU A 104 4.36 -1.00 20.93
CA LEU A 104 4.26 -2.25 20.15
C LEU A 104 2.82 -2.60 19.72
N GLU A 105 1.80 -2.08 20.39
CA GLU A 105 0.40 -2.30 20.01
C GLU A 105 0.03 -1.58 18.71
N LYS A 106 0.81 -0.57 18.32
CA LYS A 106 0.65 0.13 17.05
C LYS A 106 1.22 -0.64 15.84
N TYR A 107 1.90 -1.75 16.11
CA TYR A 107 2.52 -2.56 15.05
C TYR A 107 1.73 -3.82 14.79
N ARG A 108 1.42 -4.02 13.52
CA ARG A 108 0.73 -5.20 13.00
C ARG A 108 1.73 -6.24 12.50
N SER A 109 1.32 -7.48 12.55
CA SER A 109 2.02 -8.61 11.96
C SER A 109 1.33 -9.05 10.65
N ILE A 110 1.99 -9.89 9.89
CA ILE A 110 1.39 -10.49 8.69
C ILE A 110 0.12 -11.28 9.04
N SER A 111 0.10 -11.96 10.18
CA SER A 111 -1.07 -12.72 10.62
C SER A 111 -2.30 -11.83 10.93
N ASP A 112 -2.10 -10.54 11.15
CA ASP A 112 -3.20 -9.58 11.31
C ASP A 112 -3.79 -9.14 9.96
N LEU A 113 -3.06 -9.34 8.87
CA LEU A 113 -3.50 -9.02 7.50
C LEU A 113 -4.14 -10.20 6.80
N ASN A 114 -3.70 -11.41 7.12
CA ASN A 114 -4.17 -12.62 6.47
C ASN A 114 -4.41 -13.72 7.51
N GLN A 115 -5.62 -14.25 7.50
CA GLN A 115 -6.07 -15.32 8.40
C GLN A 115 -5.79 -16.72 7.82
N ASP A 116 -4.92 -16.85 6.82
CA ASP A 116 -4.48 -18.15 6.32
C ASP A 116 -3.64 -18.84 7.40
N GLU A 117 -4.34 -19.55 8.29
CA GLU A 117 -3.76 -20.22 9.45
C GLU A 117 -2.65 -21.22 9.08
N ALA A 118 -2.73 -21.85 7.92
CA ALA A 118 -1.79 -22.91 7.53
C ALA A 118 -0.37 -22.35 7.31
N TYR A 119 -0.26 -21.14 6.75
CA TYR A 119 1.02 -20.51 6.48
C TYR A 119 1.69 -19.92 7.75
N TYR A 120 0.88 -19.46 8.73
CA TYR A 120 1.37 -18.76 9.92
C TYR A 120 1.41 -19.60 11.19
N LYS A 121 0.89 -20.85 11.16
CA LYS A 121 0.91 -21.78 12.33
C LYS A 121 2.31 -22.12 12.84
N VAL A 122 3.35 -21.90 12.05
CA VAL A 122 4.72 -22.36 12.34
C VAL A 122 5.55 -21.32 13.10
N LYS A 123 5.06 -20.08 13.26
CA LYS A 123 5.83 -19.00 13.91
C LYS A 123 4.95 -18.15 14.82
N PRO A 124 5.47 -17.68 15.97
CA PRO A 124 4.71 -16.82 16.88
C PRO A 124 4.23 -15.54 16.20
N ARG A 125 3.01 -15.11 16.52
CA ARG A 125 2.33 -13.95 15.90
C ARG A 125 3.14 -12.66 15.94
N ASN A 126 3.97 -12.45 16.97
CA ASN A 126 4.70 -11.19 17.17
C ASN A 126 5.98 -11.08 16.34
N TRP A 127 6.48 -12.17 15.78
CA TRP A 127 7.77 -12.20 15.08
C TRP A 127 7.81 -11.41 13.77
N ASN A 128 6.65 -11.13 13.18
CA ASN A 128 6.51 -10.49 11.86
C ASN A 128 5.96 -9.07 11.95
N LYS A 129 6.01 -8.42 13.10
CA LYS A 129 5.61 -7.02 13.23
C LYS A 129 6.56 -6.12 12.46
N ALA A 130 6.01 -5.13 11.75
CA ALA A 130 6.82 -4.21 10.96
C ALA A 130 6.22 -2.80 10.91
N LEU A 131 7.10 -1.82 10.67
CA LEU A 131 6.70 -0.44 10.40
C LEU A 131 6.07 -0.33 9.01
N LEU A 132 6.68 -0.93 7.99
CA LEU A 132 6.14 -1.06 6.64
C LEU A 132 5.80 -2.53 6.41
N LEU A 133 4.54 -2.83 6.17
CA LEU A 133 4.03 -4.17 6.11
C LEU A 133 3.24 -4.42 4.83
N GLY A 134 3.60 -5.46 4.08
CA GLY A 134 2.88 -5.87 2.88
C GLY A 134 2.73 -7.38 2.77
N ASP A 135 1.55 -7.83 2.41
CA ASP A 135 1.27 -9.23 2.09
C ASP A 135 0.53 -9.33 0.77
N GLN A 136 1.01 -10.18 -0.13
CA GLN A 136 0.45 -10.38 -1.47
C GLN A 136 0.34 -9.08 -2.28
N VAL A 137 1.30 -8.16 -2.12
CA VAL A 137 1.32 -6.90 -2.87
C VAL A 137 2.21 -6.99 -4.11
N GLU A 138 1.81 -6.28 -5.15
CA GLU A 138 2.50 -6.26 -6.43
C GLU A 138 2.77 -4.83 -6.92
N GLY A 139 3.96 -4.58 -7.47
CA GLY A 139 4.31 -3.29 -8.06
C GLY A 139 4.38 -2.16 -7.02
N VAL A 140 4.90 -2.45 -5.83
CA VAL A 140 5.07 -1.45 -4.77
C VAL A 140 6.43 -0.79 -4.90
N SER A 141 6.45 0.53 -4.77
CA SER A 141 7.69 1.30 -4.71
C SER A 141 7.79 2.09 -3.41
N ILE A 142 9.00 2.25 -2.91
CA ILE A 142 9.34 3.15 -1.80
C ILE A 142 10.52 3.97 -2.29
N THR A 143 10.29 5.25 -2.57
CA THR A 143 11.26 6.10 -3.29
C THR A 143 11.40 7.46 -2.62
N GLY A 144 12.38 8.24 -3.09
CA GLY A 144 12.64 9.58 -2.59
C GLY A 144 13.94 9.67 -1.81
N GLU A 145 14.12 10.73 -1.05
CA GLU A 145 15.37 11.03 -0.32
C GLU A 145 15.19 11.07 1.21
N GLY A 146 13.97 10.81 1.68
CA GLY A 146 13.61 10.85 3.08
C GLY A 146 14.16 9.69 3.91
N VAL A 147 13.77 9.68 5.18
CA VAL A 147 14.23 8.73 6.19
C VAL A 147 13.07 7.89 6.70
N ILE A 148 13.29 6.58 6.83
CA ILE A 148 12.41 5.67 7.56
C ILE A 148 13.16 5.21 8.80
N ASP A 149 12.73 5.72 9.96
CA ASP A 149 13.36 5.50 11.25
C ASP A 149 12.53 4.51 12.08
N GLY A 150 13.06 3.32 12.33
CA GLY A 150 12.43 2.31 13.18
C GLY A 150 12.43 2.66 14.68
N ALA A 151 13.03 3.80 15.07
CA ALA A 151 13.08 4.33 16.43
C ALA A 151 13.64 3.35 17.47
N HIS A 152 14.34 2.30 17.05
CA HIS A 152 14.98 1.29 17.92
C HIS A 152 14.04 0.73 19.02
N ILE A 153 12.79 0.45 18.65
CA ILE A 153 11.75 0.00 19.57
C ILE A 153 12.04 -1.43 20.00
N GLN A 154 12.03 -1.68 21.31
CA GLN A 154 12.33 -3.00 21.86
C GLN A 154 11.07 -3.70 22.36
N ASP A 155 10.95 -4.99 22.05
CA ASP A 155 9.96 -5.86 22.66
C ASP A 155 10.58 -6.65 23.83
N LYS A 156 10.43 -6.14 25.05
CA LYS A 156 10.99 -6.77 26.25
C LYS A 156 10.37 -8.13 26.59
N LYS A 157 9.20 -8.43 26.02
CA LYS A 157 8.50 -9.71 26.19
C LYS A 157 8.59 -10.58 24.94
N GLY A 158 9.30 -10.13 23.91
CA GLY A 158 9.42 -10.83 22.65
C GLY A 158 10.25 -12.11 22.75
N GLU A 159 9.88 -13.11 21.97
CA GLU A 159 10.48 -14.45 21.99
C GLU A 159 11.94 -14.49 21.49
N GLU A 160 12.41 -13.47 20.81
CA GLU A 160 13.78 -13.39 20.28
C GLU A 160 14.68 -12.42 21.06
N GLY A 161 14.48 -12.31 22.37
CA GLY A 161 15.39 -11.53 23.20
C GLY A 161 15.38 -10.02 22.92
N MET A 162 14.23 -9.39 23.15
CA MET A 162 14.03 -7.93 23.05
C MET A 162 14.08 -7.34 21.64
N ARG A 163 13.91 -8.13 20.60
CA ARG A 163 13.79 -7.60 19.24
C ARG A 163 12.42 -6.98 19.03
N GLY A 164 12.40 -5.76 18.52
CA GLY A 164 11.18 -5.04 18.15
C GLY A 164 10.78 -5.27 16.68
N PRO A 165 9.93 -4.40 16.13
CA PRO A 165 9.45 -4.52 14.76
C PRO A 165 10.56 -4.43 13.71
N HIS A 166 10.37 -5.09 12.58
CA HIS A 166 11.13 -4.83 11.37
C HIS A 166 10.84 -3.42 10.85
N ILE A 167 11.75 -2.81 10.11
CA ILE A 167 11.40 -1.62 9.33
C ILE A 167 10.47 -2.00 8.19
N LEU A 168 10.83 -3.04 7.42
CA LEU A 168 10.04 -3.53 6.30
C LEU A 168 9.88 -5.05 6.39
N PHE A 169 8.65 -5.51 6.25
CA PHE A 169 8.33 -6.93 6.10
C PHE A 169 7.37 -7.13 4.94
N LEU A 170 7.78 -7.91 3.97
CA LEU A 170 6.99 -8.28 2.80
C LEU A 170 6.84 -9.80 2.74
N SER A 171 5.63 -10.25 2.49
CA SER A 171 5.30 -11.66 2.31
C SER A 171 4.58 -11.87 0.99
N ARG A 172 4.95 -12.92 0.23
CA ARG A 172 4.28 -13.32 -1.02
C ARG A 172 4.08 -12.16 -2.02
N SER A 173 5.04 -11.24 -2.06
CA SER A 173 4.95 -9.99 -2.81
C SER A 173 5.94 -9.97 -3.96
N LYS A 174 5.63 -9.25 -5.05
CA LYS A 174 6.49 -9.18 -6.25
C LYS A 174 6.55 -7.76 -6.83
N GLY A 175 7.58 -7.51 -7.64
CA GLY A 175 7.75 -6.19 -8.29
C GLY A 175 8.02 -5.06 -7.29
N ILE A 176 8.85 -5.31 -6.28
CA ILE A 176 9.15 -4.35 -5.21
C ILE A 176 10.38 -3.53 -5.58
N LYS A 177 10.27 -2.20 -5.47
CA LYS A 177 11.37 -1.26 -5.70
C LYS A 177 11.58 -0.39 -4.48
N ILE A 178 12.83 -0.31 -4.00
CA ILE A 178 13.22 0.61 -2.94
C ILE A 178 14.44 1.39 -3.42
N SER A 179 14.35 2.72 -3.46
CA SER A 179 15.47 3.54 -3.92
C SER A 179 15.48 4.93 -3.28
N GLY A 180 16.68 5.43 -2.95
CA GLY A 180 16.94 6.76 -2.43
C GLY A 180 16.71 6.93 -0.93
N VAL A 181 15.74 6.24 -0.34
CA VAL A 181 15.39 6.37 1.08
C VAL A 181 16.46 5.78 2.02
N LYS A 182 16.60 6.37 3.20
CA LYS A 182 17.49 5.90 4.26
C LYS A 182 16.71 5.11 5.30
N LEU A 183 17.17 3.91 5.66
CA LEU A 183 16.57 3.07 6.70
C LEU A 183 17.43 3.11 7.95
N LEU A 184 16.91 3.68 9.04
CA LEU A 184 17.63 3.91 10.30
C LEU A 184 16.99 3.14 11.46
N GLN A 185 17.78 2.88 12.50
CA GLN A 185 17.35 2.42 13.82
C GLN A 185 16.37 1.22 13.80
N ALA A 186 16.64 0.22 12.97
CA ALA A 186 15.86 -1.01 12.98
C ALA A 186 16.04 -1.75 14.32
N SER A 187 14.94 -2.12 14.94
CA SER A 187 14.96 -2.93 16.18
C SER A 187 15.20 -4.40 15.90
N ASN A 188 14.88 -4.86 14.70
CA ASN A 188 15.14 -6.20 14.20
C ASN A 188 15.88 -6.10 12.86
N ARG A 189 15.28 -6.51 11.75
CA ARG A 189 15.90 -6.39 10.43
C ARG A 189 15.44 -5.11 9.72
N LYS A 190 16.33 -4.50 8.95
CA LYS A 190 15.94 -3.37 8.10
C LYS A 190 14.92 -3.79 7.05
N ALA A 191 15.11 -4.94 6.42
CA ALA A 191 14.16 -5.49 5.46
C ALA A 191 14.10 -7.02 5.58
N CYS A 192 12.90 -7.57 5.46
CA CYS A 192 12.65 -9.01 5.36
C CYS A 192 11.65 -9.24 4.24
N VAL A 193 12.06 -10.01 3.22
CA VAL A 193 11.22 -10.38 2.09
C VAL A 193 11.12 -11.90 2.07
N ARG A 194 9.89 -12.44 2.08
CA ARG A 194 9.63 -13.87 2.06
C ARG A 194 8.82 -14.24 0.82
N ASN A 195 9.26 -15.31 0.15
CA ASN A 195 8.59 -15.85 -1.03
C ASN A 195 8.23 -14.76 -2.07
N ALA A 196 9.19 -13.84 -2.33
CA ALA A 196 9.11 -12.95 -3.48
C ALA A 196 9.54 -13.73 -4.71
N THR A 197 8.71 -13.71 -5.73
CA THR A 197 9.00 -14.26 -7.08
C THR A 197 9.20 -13.12 -8.06
#